data_fd104fdb75257b43dc788e3909fd34c2
#
_entry.id   fd104fdb75257b43dc788e3909fd34c2
#
_cell.length_a   1.000
_cell.length_b   1.000
_cell.length_c   1.000
_cell.angle_alpha   90.00
_cell.angle_beta   90.00
_cell.angle_gamma   90.00
#
_symmetry.space_group_name_H-M   'P 1'
#
loop_
_entity.id
_entity.type
_entity.pdbx_description
1 polymer ?
#
loop_
_entity_poly.entity_id
_entity_poly.type
_entity_poly.pdbx_seq_one_letter_code
_entity_poly.pdbx_strand_id
1 'polypeptide(L)'
;MGIQISLPMMAFLVFMTGFAGFVDSAAGGGGLISLPAYLFAGLPPHYTYATNKFSAACGTTFATASFFKNGAMNLKVGILAAIGSFAGSALGAHIVLMLSDEVLQMMMFIILPIAAVIILWRRNLPDENRDDGTLNLKKALLALGIGLGIGLYDGMVGPGTGTFAIIAFTSLMGFDLRTANGNAKVLNLASNYASLFTYLSGGLVVFPVGIPCAISNIVGNIIGSHFALKKGAKFIRPMMLVVLVLLLGKLITDML
;
A
#
# COMPACT_ATOMS: atom_id res chain seq x y z
N MET A 1 -9.10 23.76 11.40
CA MET A 1 -7.79 23.65 12.07
C MET A 1 -6.72 24.10 11.07
N GLY A 2 -5.97 25.19 11.38
CA GLY A 2 -4.85 25.65 10.55
C GLY A 2 -3.60 24.85 10.89
N ILE A 3 -3.42 23.65 10.35
CA ILE A 3 -2.18 22.89 10.50
C ILE A 3 -1.10 23.65 9.72
N GLN A 4 -0.20 24.32 10.43
CA GLN A 4 0.93 25.04 9.83
C GLN A 4 2.16 24.13 9.88
N ILE A 5 2.67 23.75 8.72
CA ILE A 5 3.90 22.98 8.58
C ILE A 5 5.02 23.91 8.11
N SER A 6 6.15 23.92 8.81
CA SER A 6 7.32 24.71 8.42
C SER A 6 7.87 24.26 7.08
N LEU A 7 8.52 25.16 6.34
CA LEU A 7 9.10 24.85 5.03
C LEU A 7 10.11 23.67 5.08
N PRO A 8 11.02 23.55 6.07
CA PRO A 8 11.89 22.40 6.20
C PRO A 8 11.13 21.08 6.41
N MET A 9 10.06 21.12 7.23
CA MET A 9 9.22 19.93 7.46
C MET A 9 8.43 19.53 6.20
N MET A 10 7.97 20.50 5.41
CA MET A 10 7.33 20.23 4.13
C MET A 10 8.33 19.58 3.15
N ALA A 11 9.56 20.07 3.06
CA ALA A 11 10.60 19.44 2.23
C ALA A 11 10.90 18.01 2.67
N PHE A 12 10.95 17.75 3.98
CA PHE A 12 11.08 16.40 4.54
C PHE A 12 9.90 15.50 4.11
N LEU A 13 8.66 15.97 4.26
CA LEU A 13 7.47 15.20 3.86
C LEU A 13 7.46 14.88 2.36
N VAL A 14 7.80 15.86 1.51
CA VAL A 14 7.88 15.68 0.06
C VAL A 14 8.92 14.62 -0.30
N PHE A 15 10.11 14.66 0.33
CA PHE A 15 11.15 13.65 0.12
C PHE A 15 10.68 12.26 0.58
N MET A 16 10.15 12.16 1.79
CA MET A 16 9.71 10.88 2.37
C MET A 16 8.54 10.26 1.61
N THR A 17 7.59 11.06 1.14
CA THR A 17 6.46 10.55 0.34
C THR A 17 6.88 10.13 -1.07
N GLY A 18 7.86 10.79 -1.67
CA GLY A 18 8.48 10.35 -2.93
C GLY A 18 9.20 9.01 -2.77
N PHE A 19 10.00 8.88 -1.72
CA PHE A 19 10.65 7.60 -1.40
C PHE A 19 9.64 6.50 -1.06
N ALA A 20 8.58 6.84 -0.31
CA ALA A 20 7.47 5.93 -0.06
C ALA A 20 6.82 5.44 -1.35
N GLY A 21 6.55 6.33 -2.31
CA GLY A 21 6.01 5.96 -3.61
C GLY A 21 6.92 5.04 -4.42
N PHE A 22 8.24 5.28 -4.38
CA PHE A 22 9.23 4.43 -5.01
C PHE A 22 9.21 2.99 -4.43
N VAL A 23 9.26 2.87 -3.10
CA VAL A 23 9.20 1.57 -2.42
C VAL A 23 7.85 0.90 -2.63
N ASP A 24 6.76 1.67 -2.57
CA ASP A 24 5.40 1.15 -2.78
C ASP A 24 5.23 0.50 -4.15
N SER A 25 5.60 1.20 -5.21
CA SER A 25 5.45 0.67 -6.57
C SER A 25 6.36 -0.54 -6.85
N ALA A 26 7.50 -0.62 -6.15
CA ALA A 26 8.43 -1.74 -6.27
C ALA A 26 7.97 -2.99 -5.52
N ALA A 27 7.47 -2.83 -4.29
CA ALA A 27 7.18 -3.97 -3.40
C ALA A 27 5.97 -3.76 -2.46
N GLY A 28 5.27 -2.63 -2.55
CA GLY A 28 4.03 -2.40 -1.82
C GLY A 28 4.16 -2.00 -0.34
N GLY A 29 5.22 -1.31 0.04
CA GLY A 29 5.50 -0.94 1.43
C GLY A 29 5.49 0.56 1.75
N GLY A 30 4.96 1.40 0.87
CA GLY A 30 5.06 2.86 0.99
C GLY A 30 4.50 3.43 2.29
N GLY A 31 3.40 2.87 2.80
CA GLY A 31 2.77 3.31 4.05
C GLY A 31 3.68 3.21 5.28
N LEU A 32 4.68 2.30 5.26
CA LEU A 32 5.68 2.19 6.34
C LEU A 32 6.59 3.41 6.45
N ILE A 33 6.72 4.17 5.37
CA ILE A 33 7.56 5.36 5.30
C ILE A 33 6.70 6.61 5.47
N SER A 34 5.60 6.68 4.72
CA SER A 34 4.78 7.90 4.65
C SER A 34 3.96 8.15 5.92
N LEU A 35 3.35 7.12 6.53
CA LEU A 35 2.54 7.33 7.75
C LEU A 35 3.38 7.85 8.92
N PRO A 36 4.53 7.24 9.28
CA PRO A 36 5.41 7.81 10.30
C PRO A 36 5.89 9.22 9.96
N ALA A 37 6.17 9.50 8.69
CA ALA A 37 6.61 10.84 8.28
C ALA A 37 5.54 11.90 8.53
N TYR A 38 4.26 11.61 8.20
CA TYR A 38 3.14 12.51 8.48
C TYR A 38 2.91 12.70 10.00
N LEU A 39 2.98 11.61 10.78
CA LEU A 39 2.87 11.69 12.25
C LEU A 39 4.00 12.53 12.84
N PHE A 40 5.24 12.31 12.38
CA PHE A 40 6.40 13.08 12.82
C PHE A 40 6.28 14.57 12.48
N ALA A 41 5.62 14.88 11.37
CA ALA A 41 5.31 16.27 11.00
C ALA A 41 4.19 16.89 11.85
N GLY A 42 3.61 16.15 12.80
CA GLY A 42 2.61 16.64 13.74
C GLY A 42 1.17 16.57 13.23
N LEU A 43 0.89 15.81 12.18
CA LEU A 43 -0.50 15.56 11.76
C LEU A 43 -1.15 14.59 12.76
N PRO A 44 -2.36 14.91 13.27
CA PRO A 44 -3.13 13.95 14.07
C PRO A 44 -3.41 12.65 13.27
N PRO A 45 -3.57 11.48 13.94
CA PRO A 45 -3.69 10.19 13.27
C PRO A 45 -4.72 10.14 12.14
N HIS A 46 -5.95 10.56 12.37
CA HIS A 46 -7.00 10.55 11.34
C HIS A 46 -6.64 11.40 10.11
N TYR A 47 -6.06 12.60 10.31
CA TYR A 47 -5.59 13.46 9.22
C TYR A 47 -4.37 12.86 8.51
N THR A 48 -3.51 12.15 9.24
CA THR A 48 -2.37 11.40 8.69
C THR A 48 -2.85 10.31 7.75
N TYR A 49 -3.78 9.44 8.18
CA TYR A 49 -4.34 8.39 7.33
C TYR A 49 -5.01 8.98 6.09
N ALA A 50 -5.85 9.99 6.25
CA ALA A 50 -6.57 10.63 5.15
C ALA A 50 -5.62 11.26 4.12
N THR A 51 -4.64 12.04 4.57
CA THR A 51 -3.67 12.74 3.70
C THR A 51 -2.73 11.75 3.03
N ASN A 52 -2.34 10.67 3.73
CA ASN A 52 -1.57 9.58 3.15
C ASN A 52 -2.36 8.86 2.04
N LYS A 53 -3.63 8.53 2.27
CA LYS A 53 -4.49 7.88 1.24
C LYS A 53 -4.67 8.75 0.01
N PHE A 54 -4.75 10.07 0.17
CA PHE A 54 -4.79 11.00 -0.97
C PHE A 54 -3.49 10.93 -1.79
N SER A 55 -2.33 11.08 -1.17
CA SER A 55 -1.04 11.03 -1.86
C SER A 55 -0.77 9.64 -2.47
N ALA A 56 -1.09 8.56 -1.76
CA ALA A 56 -0.94 7.20 -2.22
C ALA A 56 -1.88 6.86 -3.40
N ALA A 57 -3.15 7.28 -3.36
CA ALA A 57 -4.08 7.08 -4.48
C ALA A 57 -3.56 7.73 -5.76
N CYS A 58 -3.07 8.97 -5.67
CA CYS A 58 -2.45 9.65 -6.81
C CYS A 58 -1.26 8.86 -7.37
N GLY A 59 -0.30 8.46 -6.52
CA GLY A 59 0.89 7.72 -6.95
C GLY A 59 0.56 6.34 -7.52
N THR A 60 -0.27 5.57 -6.82
CA THR A 60 -0.65 4.21 -7.24
C THR A 60 -1.39 4.21 -8.58
N THR A 61 -2.11 5.28 -8.93
CA THR A 61 -2.73 5.44 -10.25
C THR A 61 -1.70 5.32 -11.36
N PHE A 62 -0.58 6.04 -11.25
CA PHE A 62 0.48 6.01 -12.26
C PHE A 62 1.25 4.68 -12.28
N ALA A 63 1.49 4.08 -11.10
CA ALA A 63 2.10 2.76 -11.03
C ALA A 63 1.20 1.71 -11.70
N THR A 64 -0.09 1.68 -11.38
CA THR A 64 -1.06 0.76 -11.98
C THR A 64 -1.12 0.94 -13.51
N ALA A 65 -1.17 2.18 -13.99
CA ALA A 65 -1.13 2.47 -15.42
C ALA A 65 0.17 1.96 -16.08
N SER A 66 1.32 2.07 -15.39
CA SER A 66 2.60 1.54 -15.87
C SER A 66 2.58 0.02 -15.99
N PHE A 67 2.12 -0.71 -14.97
CA PHE A 67 2.00 -2.17 -15.01
C PHE A 67 1.00 -2.63 -16.08
N PHE A 68 -0.14 -1.93 -16.21
CA PHE A 68 -1.14 -2.21 -17.25
C PHE A 68 -0.57 -2.07 -18.65
N LYS A 69 0.06 -0.94 -18.97
CA LYS A 69 0.66 -0.67 -20.28
C LYS A 69 1.74 -1.69 -20.69
N ASN A 70 2.43 -2.27 -19.70
CA ASN A 70 3.48 -3.25 -19.93
C ASN A 70 2.99 -4.71 -19.86
N GLY A 71 1.67 -4.95 -19.80
CA GLY A 71 1.09 -6.29 -19.75
C GLY A 71 1.54 -7.11 -18.54
N ALA A 72 1.94 -6.45 -17.45
CA ALA A 72 2.51 -7.09 -16.26
C ALA A 72 1.45 -7.29 -15.18
N MET A 73 0.25 -7.72 -15.56
CA MET A 73 -0.84 -8.07 -14.65
C MET A 73 -1.84 -9.00 -15.34
N ASN A 74 -2.54 -9.81 -14.57
CA ASN A 74 -3.73 -10.51 -15.02
C ASN A 74 -4.95 -9.64 -14.73
N LEU A 75 -5.45 -8.93 -15.76
CA LEU A 75 -6.50 -7.93 -15.58
C LEU A 75 -7.79 -8.51 -14.99
N LYS A 76 -8.18 -9.74 -15.40
CA LYS A 76 -9.41 -10.38 -14.88
C LYS A 76 -9.32 -10.62 -13.37
N VAL A 77 -8.20 -11.18 -12.92
CA VAL A 77 -7.91 -11.41 -11.50
C VAL A 77 -7.77 -10.07 -10.75
N GLY A 78 -7.05 -9.12 -11.35
CA GLY A 78 -6.85 -7.78 -10.77
C GLY A 78 -8.16 -7.03 -10.52
N ILE A 79 -9.11 -7.07 -11.47
CA ILE A 79 -10.42 -6.42 -11.31
C ILE A 79 -11.24 -7.09 -10.20
N LEU A 80 -11.28 -8.42 -10.14
CA LEU A 80 -12.00 -9.12 -9.08
C LEU A 80 -11.42 -8.79 -7.70
N ALA A 81 -10.08 -8.81 -7.58
CA ALA A 81 -9.42 -8.40 -6.36
C ALA A 81 -9.68 -6.92 -6.01
N ALA A 82 -9.75 -6.04 -7.01
CA ALA A 82 -10.07 -4.63 -6.81
C ALA A 82 -11.47 -4.42 -6.26
N ILE A 83 -12.47 -5.17 -6.77
CA ILE A 83 -13.85 -5.11 -6.26
C ILE A 83 -13.88 -5.51 -4.78
N GLY A 84 -13.27 -6.65 -4.42
CA GLY A 84 -13.14 -7.07 -3.02
C GLY A 84 -12.40 -6.05 -2.17
N SER A 85 -11.28 -5.52 -2.70
CA SER A 85 -10.44 -4.55 -2.01
C SER A 85 -11.15 -3.21 -1.77
N PHE A 86 -11.91 -2.73 -2.73
CA PHE A 86 -12.72 -1.52 -2.58
C PHE A 86 -13.72 -1.68 -1.44
N ALA A 87 -14.49 -2.78 -1.42
CA ALA A 87 -15.47 -3.06 -0.37
C ALA A 87 -14.78 -3.21 1.01
N GLY A 88 -13.71 -4.01 1.09
CA GLY A 88 -12.98 -4.21 2.34
C GLY A 88 -12.37 -2.91 2.87
N SER A 89 -11.76 -2.11 2.00
CA SER A 89 -11.11 -0.87 2.41
C SER A 89 -12.09 0.23 2.81
N ALA A 90 -13.24 0.31 2.16
CA ALA A 90 -14.32 1.20 2.57
C ALA A 90 -14.80 0.85 3.99
N LEU A 91 -15.02 -0.45 4.26
CA LEU A 91 -15.36 -0.93 5.60
C LEU A 91 -14.26 -0.62 6.62
N GLY A 92 -13.01 -0.91 6.28
CA GLY A 92 -11.86 -0.65 7.16
C GLY A 92 -11.71 0.83 7.50
N ALA A 93 -11.82 1.71 6.51
CA ALA A 93 -11.76 3.15 6.73
C ALA A 93 -12.94 3.67 7.57
N HIS A 94 -14.13 3.11 7.40
CA HIS A 94 -15.28 3.42 8.26
C HIS A 94 -15.04 3.03 9.71
N ILE A 95 -14.45 1.85 9.95
CA ILE A 95 -14.06 1.41 11.30
C ILE A 95 -13.06 2.39 11.90
N VAL A 96 -12.03 2.81 11.15
CA VAL A 96 -11.03 3.78 11.60
C VAL A 96 -11.68 5.10 12.05
N LEU A 97 -12.70 5.58 11.34
CA LEU A 97 -13.42 6.81 11.73
C LEU A 97 -14.17 6.69 13.06
N MET A 98 -14.45 5.47 13.52
CA MET A 98 -15.15 5.20 14.78
C MET A 98 -14.20 4.95 15.96
N LEU A 99 -12.90 4.80 15.70
CA LEU A 99 -11.89 4.49 16.71
C LEU A 99 -11.23 5.76 17.25
N SER A 100 -10.81 5.73 18.50
CA SER A 100 -10.00 6.80 19.06
C SER A 100 -8.54 6.72 18.60
N ASP A 101 -7.80 7.83 18.69
CA ASP A 101 -6.40 7.90 18.32
C ASP A 101 -5.52 6.88 19.08
N GLU A 102 -5.84 6.63 20.35
CA GLU A 102 -5.13 5.65 21.19
C GLU A 102 -5.35 4.22 20.68
N VAL A 103 -6.58 3.88 20.27
CA VAL A 103 -6.90 2.56 19.70
C VAL A 103 -6.18 2.38 18.37
N LEU A 104 -6.14 3.41 17.52
CA LEU A 104 -5.42 3.36 16.26
C LEU A 104 -3.91 3.13 16.46
N GLN A 105 -3.30 3.79 17.45
CA GLN A 105 -1.90 3.57 17.80
C GLN A 105 -1.70 2.13 18.29
N MET A 106 -2.54 1.65 19.23
CA MET A 106 -2.47 0.27 19.73
C MET A 106 -2.61 -0.77 18.61
N MET A 107 -3.52 -0.56 17.68
CA MET A 107 -3.68 -1.44 16.52
C MET A 107 -2.40 -1.53 15.67
N MET A 108 -1.72 -0.40 15.43
CA MET A 108 -0.44 -0.41 14.73
C MET A 108 0.60 -1.24 15.49
N PHE A 109 0.69 -1.10 16.82
CA PHE A 109 1.61 -1.86 17.66
C PHE A 109 1.39 -3.38 17.59
N ILE A 110 0.14 -3.83 17.48
CA ILE A 110 -0.18 -5.26 17.42
C ILE A 110 0.00 -5.81 16.00
N ILE A 111 -0.46 -5.07 15.00
CA ILE A 111 -0.55 -5.57 13.63
C ILE A 111 0.81 -5.54 12.92
N LEU A 112 1.67 -4.54 13.21
CA LEU A 112 2.98 -4.45 12.58
C LEU A 112 3.89 -5.66 12.86
N PRO A 113 4.00 -6.20 14.10
CA PRO A 113 4.74 -7.44 14.35
C PRO A 113 4.21 -8.64 13.59
N ILE A 114 2.88 -8.79 13.55
CA ILE A 114 2.23 -9.89 12.82
C ILE A 114 2.56 -9.79 11.32
N ALA A 115 2.48 -8.58 10.79
CA ALA A 115 2.84 -8.28 9.41
C ALA A 115 4.30 -8.64 9.11
N ALA A 116 5.23 -8.25 10.00
CA ALA A 116 6.65 -8.59 9.87
C ALA A 116 6.89 -10.09 9.85
N VAL A 117 6.25 -10.84 10.76
CA VAL A 117 6.36 -12.32 10.81
C VAL A 117 5.86 -12.97 9.52
N ILE A 118 4.72 -12.52 8.97
CA ILE A 118 4.17 -13.06 7.72
C ILE A 118 5.14 -12.80 6.55
N ILE A 119 5.71 -11.59 6.44
CA ILE A 119 6.67 -11.24 5.39
C ILE A 119 7.95 -12.06 5.53
N LEU A 120 8.47 -12.24 6.74
CA LEU A 120 9.64 -13.08 7.02
C LEU A 120 9.43 -14.52 6.62
N TRP A 121 8.29 -15.08 6.99
CA TRP A 121 7.98 -16.50 6.70
C TRP A 121 7.84 -16.75 5.19
N ARG A 122 7.31 -15.78 4.44
CA ARG A 122 7.07 -15.89 3.00
C ARG A 122 8.10 -15.19 2.11
N ARG A 123 9.30 -14.87 2.63
CA ARG A 123 10.35 -14.15 1.88
C ARG A 123 10.88 -14.86 0.63
N ASN A 124 10.84 -16.21 0.61
CA ASN A 124 11.32 -17.03 -0.49
C ASN A 124 10.17 -17.39 -1.44
N LEU A 125 9.65 -16.39 -2.14
CA LEU A 125 8.60 -16.61 -3.14
C LEU A 125 9.19 -17.15 -4.44
N PRO A 126 8.52 -18.12 -5.10
CA PRO A 126 8.91 -18.58 -6.44
C PRO A 126 8.77 -17.44 -7.46
N ASP A 127 9.61 -17.45 -8.49
CA ASP A 127 9.58 -16.47 -9.58
C ASP A 127 9.06 -17.08 -10.89
N GLU A 128 8.58 -18.32 -10.83
CA GLU A 128 7.99 -18.99 -11.95
C GLU A 128 6.49 -18.77 -11.97
N ASN A 129 5.96 -18.38 -13.13
CA ASN A 129 4.53 -18.29 -13.31
C ASN A 129 3.94 -19.70 -13.44
N ARG A 130 3.13 -20.09 -12.46
CA ARG A 130 2.42 -21.38 -12.41
C ARG A 130 0.93 -21.24 -12.70
N ASP A 131 0.49 -20.00 -12.98
CA ASP A 131 -0.90 -19.75 -13.38
C ASP A 131 -1.13 -20.27 -14.81
N ASP A 132 -2.18 -21.07 -14.99
CA ASP A 132 -2.58 -21.64 -16.27
C ASP A 132 -3.33 -20.65 -17.18
N GLY A 133 -3.47 -19.40 -16.74
CA GLY A 133 -4.20 -18.33 -17.45
C GLY A 133 -5.73 -18.50 -17.46
N THR A 134 -6.27 -19.60 -16.89
CA THR A 134 -7.72 -19.83 -16.85
C THR A 134 -8.35 -19.15 -15.63
N LEU A 135 -9.48 -18.51 -15.83
CA LEU A 135 -10.30 -17.95 -14.73
C LEU A 135 -11.49 -18.88 -14.50
N ASN A 136 -11.43 -19.68 -13.45
CA ASN A 136 -12.55 -20.49 -12.97
C ASN A 136 -13.17 -19.86 -11.71
N LEU A 137 -14.32 -20.41 -11.27
CA LEU A 137 -15.06 -19.89 -10.11
C LEU A 137 -14.18 -19.87 -8.84
N LYS A 138 -13.36 -20.90 -8.61
CA LYS A 138 -12.47 -20.98 -7.45
C LYS A 138 -11.45 -19.86 -7.45
N LYS A 139 -10.79 -19.60 -8.60
CA LYS A 139 -9.84 -18.47 -8.73
C LYS A 139 -10.53 -17.13 -8.59
N ALA A 140 -11.75 -16.98 -9.11
CA ALA A 140 -12.53 -15.74 -8.99
C ALA A 140 -12.88 -15.44 -7.52
N LEU A 141 -13.39 -16.44 -6.78
CA LEU A 141 -13.69 -16.31 -5.35
C LEU A 141 -12.42 -16.05 -4.52
N LEU A 142 -11.31 -16.70 -4.88
CA LEU A 142 -10.03 -16.48 -4.21
C LEU A 142 -9.53 -15.03 -4.44
N ALA A 143 -9.62 -14.50 -5.67
CA ALA A 143 -9.24 -13.13 -5.97
C ALA A 143 -10.10 -12.11 -5.20
N LEU A 144 -11.41 -12.31 -5.15
CA LEU A 144 -12.34 -11.50 -4.35
C LEU A 144 -11.99 -11.56 -2.86
N GLY A 145 -11.73 -12.77 -2.32
CA GLY A 145 -11.37 -12.98 -0.93
C GLY A 145 -10.03 -12.33 -0.55
N ILE A 146 -9.00 -12.47 -1.40
CA ILE A 146 -7.72 -11.78 -1.25
C ILE A 146 -7.96 -10.26 -1.23
N GLY A 147 -8.75 -9.76 -2.19
CA GLY A 147 -9.10 -8.35 -2.26
C GLY A 147 -9.78 -7.86 -0.99
N LEU A 148 -10.84 -8.54 -0.56
CA LEU A 148 -11.63 -8.16 0.61
C LEU A 148 -10.79 -8.14 1.90
N GLY A 149 -10.03 -9.22 2.15
CA GLY A 149 -9.22 -9.33 3.37
C GLY A 149 -8.08 -8.33 3.41
N ILE A 150 -7.32 -8.21 2.30
CA ILE A 150 -6.21 -7.26 2.21
C ILE A 150 -6.72 -5.82 2.14
N GLY A 151 -7.85 -5.59 1.45
CA GLY A 151 -8.49 -4.27 1.42
C GLY A 151 -8.96 -3.81 2.79
N LEU A 152 -9.59 -4.70 3.57
CA LEU A 152 -9.99 -4.41 4.95
C LEU A 152 -8.77 -4.01 5.80
N TYR A 153 -7.69 -4.81 5.72
CA TYR A 153 -6.42 -4.49 6.37
C TYR A 153 -5.88 -3.12 5.93
N ASP A 154 -5.88 -2.83 4.63
CA ASP A 154 -5.38 -1.56 4.08
C ASP A 154 -6.23 -0.36 4.50
N GLY A 155 -7.54 -0.54 4.62
CA GLY A 155 -8.46 0.49 5.11
C GLY A 155 -8.26 0.80 6.59
N MET A 156 -7.88 -0.20 7.40
CA MET A 156 -7.70 -0.05 8.83
C MET A 156 -6.28 0.38 9.22
N VAL A 157 -5.25 -0.21 8.61
CA VAL A 157 -3.84 -0.06 9.04
C VAL A 157 -2.94 0.43 7.92
N GLY A 158 -2.91 -0.25 6.78
CA GLY A 158 -2.25 0.13 5.54
C GLY A 158 -0.79 -0.31 5.34
N PRO A 159 0.13 -0.23 6.32
CA PRO A 159 1.53 -0.58 6.10
C PRO A 159 1.76 -2.00 5.57
N GLY A 160 2.49 -2.14 4.46
CA GLY A 160 2.84 -3.45 3.90
C GLY A 160 1.76 -4.12 3.04
N THR A 161 0.61 -3.49 2.83
CA THR A 161 -0.52 -4.01 2.05
C THR A 161 -0.12 -4.59 0.70
N GLY A 162 0.66 -3.85 -0.08
CA GLY A 162 1.10 -4.33 -1.39
C GLY A 162 2.03 -5.53 -1.29
N THR A 163 2.89 -5.59 -0.26
CA THR A 163 3.73 -6.78 -0.01
C THR A 163 2.87 -8.00 0.30
N PHE A 164 1.82 -7.86 1.13
CA PHE A 164 0.87 -8.95 1.40
C PHE A 164 0.12 -9.37 0.15
N ALA A 165 -0.28 -8.42 -0.69
CA ALA A 165 -0.92 -8.72 -1.96
C ALA A 165 0.01 -9.50 -2.91
N ILE A 166 1.29 -9.09 -3.03
CA ILE A 166 2.30 -9.82 -3.81
C ILE A 166 2.44 -11.26 -3.27
N ILE A 167 2.58 -11.42 -1.94
CA ILE A 167 2.69 -12.74 -1.29
C ILE A 167 1.45 -13.60 -1.59
N ALA A 168 0.26 -13.03 -1.43
CA ALA A 168 -0.99 -13.74 -1.65
C ALA A 168 -1.15 -14.17 -3.12
N PHE A 169 -0.93 -13.27 -4.07
CA PHE A 169 -1.02 -13.59 -5.50
C PHE A 169 0.02 -14.61 -5.94
N THR A 170 1.25 -14.53 -5.44
CA THR A 170 2.29 -15.50 -5.77
C THR A 170 2.02 -16.86 -5.10
N SER A 171 1.71 -16.89 -3.80
CA SER A 171 1.59 -18.13 -3.04
C SER A 171 0.29 -18.88 -3.28
N LEU A 172 -0.83 -18.16 -3.45
CA LEU A 172 -2.16 -18.77 -3.54
C LEU A 172 -2.66 -18.90 -4.98
N MET A 173 -2.20 -18.03 -5.89
CA MET A 173 -2.64 -18.01 -7.29
C MET A 173 -1.55 -18.40 -8.27
N GLY A 174 -0.28 -18.53 -7.83
CA GLY A 174 0.82 -19.04 -8.64
C GLY A 174 1.42 -18.02 -9.62
N PHE A 175 1.14 -16.73 -9.48
CA PHE A 175 1.75 -15.71 -10.34
C PHE A 175 3.23 -15.49 -10.01
N ASP A 176 4.02 -15.20 -11.03
CA ASP A 176 5.37 -14.66 -10.85
C ASP A 176 5.33 -13.29 -10.15
N LEU A 177 6.48 -12.88 -9.56
CA LEU A 177 6.56 -11.67 -8.76
C LEU A 177 6.19 -10.39 -9.53
N ARG A 178 6.48 -10.33 -10.83
CA ARG A 178 6.17 -9.16 -11.67
C ARG A 178 4.65 -9.04 -11.89
N THR A 179 4.00 -10.12 -12.26
CA THR A 179 2.54 -10.20 -12.45
C THR A 179 1.79 -10.04 -11.12
N ALA A 180 2.28 -10.67 -10.05
CA ALA A 180 1.73 -10.51 -8.71
C ALA A 180 1.80 -9.04 -8.23
N ASN A 181 2.93 -8.34 -8.49
CA ASN A 181 3.04 -6.92 -8.17
C ASN A 181 2.07 -6.07 -8.99
N GLY A 182 1.90 -6.35 -10.28
CA GLY A 182 0.90 -5.67 -11.11
C GLY A 182 -0.53 -5.85 -10.59
N ASN A 183 -0.93 -7.08 -10.23
CA ASN A 183 -2.24 -7.34 -9.61
C ASN A 183 -2.38 -6.64 -8.24
N ALA A 184 -1.29 -6.61 -7.44
CA ALA A 184 -1.25 -5.89 -6.18
C ALA A 184 -1.47 -4.38 -6.37
N LYS A 185 -0.99 -3.78 -7.48
CA LYS A 185 -1.25 -2.36 -7.78
C LYS A 185 -2.71 -2.09 -8.08
N VAL A 186 -3.40 -2.97 -8.81
CA VAL A 186 -4.84 -2.83 -9.09
C VAL A 186 -5.65 -2.92 -7.78
N LEU A 187 -5.33 -3.90 -6.93
CA LEU A 187 -5.92 -4.06 -5.60
C LEU A 187 -5.69 -2.80 -4.73
N ASN A 188 -4.43 -2.34 -4.66
CA ASN A 188 -4.03 -1.18 -3.86
C ASN A 188 -4.65 0.13 -4.36
N LEU A 189 -4.82 0.28 -5.68
CA LEU A 189 -5.50 1.43 -6.26
C LEU A 189 -6.94 1.50 -5.77
N ALA A 190 -7.66 0.37 -5.83
CA ALA A 190 -9.04 0.28 -5.38
C ALA A 190 -9.19 0.59 -3.88
N SER A 191 -8.30 0.02 -3.03
CA SER A 191 -8.33 0.28 -1.59
C SER A 191 -7.99 1.73 -1.23
N ASN A 192 -7.00 2.33 -1.90
CA ASN A 192 -6.63 3.72 -1.67
C ASN A 192 -7.77 4.67 -2.03
N TYR A 193 -8.46 4.45 -3.17
CA TYR A 193 -9.62 5.28 -3.53
C TYR A 193 -10.81 5.05 -2.61
N ALA A 194 -11.10 3.81 -2.20
CA ALA A 194 -12.19 3.52 -1.28
C ALA A 194 -12.01 4.24 0.07
N SER A 195 -10.83 4.10 0.69
CA SER A 195 -10.48 4.82 1.91
C SER A 195 -10.48 6.34 1.71
N LEU A 196 -9.93 6.81 0.58
CA LEU A 196 -9.89 8.24 0.26
C LEU A 196 -11.29 8.84 0.20
N PHE A 197 -12.25 8.20 -0.46
CA PHE A 197 -13.63 8.68 -0.52
C PHE A 197 -14.26 8.74 0.87
N THR A 198 -14.01 7.75 1.71
CA THR A 198 -14.46 7.74 3.10
C THR A 198 -13.88 8.91 3.89
N TYR A 199 -12.57 9.18 3.77
CA TYR A 199 -11.92 10.28 4.49
C TYR A 199 -12.25 11.67 3.91
N LEU A 200 -12.49 11.77 2.59
CA LEU A 200 -12.94 13.02 1.97
C LEU A 200 -14.32 13.43 2.46
N SER A 201 -15.25 12.47 2.61
CA SER A 201 -16.58 12.77 3.18
C SER A 201 -16.49 13.27 4.63
N GLY A 202 -15.44 12.88 5.36
CA GLY A 202 -15.15 13.38 6.72
C GLY A 202 -14.36 14.69 6.77
N GLY A 203 -13.95 15.27 5.62
CA GLY A 203 -13.16 16.50 5.58
C GLY A 203 -11.75 16.38 6.19
N LEU A 204 -11.19 15.16 6.23
CA LEU A 204 -9.94 14.86 6.95
C LEU A 204 -8.66 15.04 6.12
N VAL A 205 -8.77 15.27 4.81
CA VAL A 205 -7.61 15.45 3.93
C VAL A 205 -7.04 16.87 4.06
N VAL A 206 -5.76 16.97 4.44
CA VAL A 206 -5.04 18.24 4.54
C VAL A 206 -4.41 18.57 3.17
N PHE A 207 -5.19 19.15 2.25
CA PHE A 207 -4.76 19.42 0.88
C PHE A 207 -3.47 20.25 0.74
N PRO A 208 -3.22 21.31 1.56
CA PRO A 208 -1.97 22.07 1.47
C PRO A 208 -0.71 21.21 1.69
N VAL A 209 -0.83 20.13 2.46
CA VAL A 209 0.23 19.15 2.70
C VAL A 209 0.15 18.02 1.66
N GLY A 210 -1.05 17.54 1.41
CA GLY A 210 -1.31 16.39 0.57
C GLY A 210 -0.92 16.59 -0.89
N ILE A 211 -1.12 17.79 -1.46
CA ILE A 211 -0.84 18.05 -2.88
C ILE A 211 0.67 17.97 -3.20
N PRO A 212 1.59 18.66 -2.50
CA PRO A 212 3.01 18.52 -2.74
C PRO A 212 3.50 17.07 -2.53
N CYS A 213 2.98 16.40 -1.48
CA CYS A 213 3.28 15.01 -1.19
C CYS A 213 2.75 14.06 -2.28
N ALA A 214 1.57 14.30 -2.85
CA ALA A 214 1.02 13.52 -3.94
C ALA A 214 1.87 13.64 -5.21
N ILE A 215 2.32 14.84 -5.56
CA ILE A 215 3.21 15.05 -6.72
C ILE A 215 4.50 14.25 -6.55
N SER A 216 5.12 14.33 -5.39
CA SER A 216 6.34 13.57 -5.10
C SER A 216 6.10 12.05 -5.09
N ASN A 217 4.98 11.61 -4.53
CA ASN A 217 4.57 10.20 -4.51
C ASN A 217 4.34 9.66 -5.94
N ILE A 218 3.75 10.45 -6.85
CA ILE A 218 3.62 10.11 -8.27
C ILE A 218 4.99 9.87 -8.90
N VAL A 219 5.94 10.81 -8.70
CA VAL A 219 7.30 10.68 -9.24
C VAL A 219 7.96 9.40 -8.72
N GLY A 220 7.88 9.16 -7.41
CA GLY A 220 8.39 7.94 -6.78
C GLY A 220 7.78 6.67 -7.39
N ASN A 221 6.46 6.63 -7.55
CA ASN A 221 5.74 5.50 -8.13
C ASN A 221 6.12 5.24 -9.60
N ILE A 222 6.30 6.28 -10.40
CA ILE A 222 6.74 6.14 -11.81
C ILE A 222 8.14 5.52 -11.85
N ILE A 223 9.08 6.02 -11.05
CA ILE A 223 10.45 5.53 -11.02
C ILE A 223 10.50 4.08 -10.50
N GLY A 224 9.85 3.79 -9.38
CA GLY A 224 9.86 2.46 -8.77
C GLY A 224 9.18 1.41 -9.65
N SER A 225 8.06 1.73 -10.29
CA SER A 225 7.38 0.84 -11.24
C SER A 225 8.25 0.53 -12.45
N HIS A 226 8.98 1.53 -12.98
CA HIS A 226 9.92 1.32 -14.08
C HIS A 226 11.00 0.29 -13.71
N PHE A 227 11.60 0.42 -12.53
CA PHE A 227 12.61 -0.54 -12.06
C PHE A 227 12.01 -1.94 -11.80
N ALA A 228 10.82 -2.01 -11.20
CA ALA A 228 10.13 -3.28 -10.96
C ALA A 228 9.80 -4.00 -12.28
N LEU A 229 9.32 -3.28 -13.28
CA LEU A 229 9.00 -3.82 -14.60
C LEU A 229 10.25 -4.26 -15.36
N LYS A 230 11.34 -3.47 -15.31
CA LYS A 230 12.57 -3.77 -16.04
C LYS A 230 13.40 -4.89 -15.43
N LYS A 231 13.49 -4.96 -14.09
CA LYS A 231 14.37 -5.90 -13.37
C LYS A 231 13.62 -7.09 -12.75
N GLY A 232 12.27 -7.03 -12.66
CA GLY A 232 11.44 -8.11 -12.12
C GLY A 232 11.86 -8.52 -10.70
N ALA A 233 11.90 -9.83 -10.44
CA ALA A 233 12.22 -10.40 -9.15
C ALA A 233 13.56 -9.93 -8.57
N LYS A 234 14.56 -9.66 -9.41
CA LYS A 234 15.88 -9.16 -8.97
C LYS A 234 15.79 -7.81 -8.25
N PHE A 235 14.72 -7.05 -8.51
CA PHE A 235 14.48 -5.76 -7.85
C PHE A 235 13.37 -5.85 -6.80
N ILE A 236 12.30 -6.58 -7.09
CA ILE A 236 11.13 -6.70 -6.20
C ILE A 236 11.53 -7.36 -4.87
N ARG A 237 12.30 -8.48 -4.90
CA ARG A 237 12.72 -9.20 -3.68
C ARG A 237 13.54 -8.34 -2.72
N PRO A 238 14.64 -7.65 -3.13
CA PRO A 238 15.35 -6.74 -2.24
C PRO A 238 14.45 -5.62 -1.68
N MET A 239 13.52 -5.09 -2.47
CA MET A 239 12.58 -4.08 -1.98
C MET A 239 11.61 -4.63 -0.93
N MET A 240 11.14 -5.88 -1.07
CA MET A 240 10.36 -6.54 -0.01
C MET A 240 11.17 -6.68 1.28
N LEU A 241 12.49 -6.94 1.20
CA LEU A 241 13.37 -6.96 2.38
C LEU A 241 13.54 -5.58 2.99
N VAL A 242 13.64 -4.52 2.18
CA VAL A 242 13.66 -3.13 2.67
C VAL A 242 12.37 -2.83 3.43
N VAL A 243 11.21 -3.20 2.88
CA VAL A 243 9.90 -3.07 3.56
C VAL A 243 9.92 -3.79 4.90
N LEU A 244 10.46 -5.01 4.95
CA LEU A 244 10.57 -5.79 6.18
C LEU A 244 11.47 -5.11 7.21
N VAL A 245 12.65 -4.62 6.81
CA VAL A 245 13.58 -3.91 7.71
C VAL A 245 12.93 -2.65 8.28
N LEU A 246 12.20 -1.89 7.45
CA LEU A 246 11.46 -0.71 7.90
C LEU A 246 10.36 -1.07 8.89
N LEU A 247 9.65 -2.19 8.66
CA LEU A 247 8.62 -2.72 9.56
C LEU A 247 9.21 -3.10 10.91
N LEU A 248 10.31 -3.86 10.92
CA LEU A 248 11.00 -4.26 12.14
C LEU A 248 11.64 -3.07 12.88
N GLY A 249 12.24 -2.13 12.14
CA GLY A 249 12.80 -0.90 12.71
C GLY A 249 11.72 -0.07 13.40
N LYS A 250 10.56 0.12 12.77
CA LYS A 250 9.42 0.81 13.36
C LYS A 250 8.93 0.10 14.62
N LEU A 251 8.83 -1.24 14.59
CA LEU A 251 8.43 -2.03 15.76
C LEU A 251 9.38 -1.81 16.94
N ILE A 252 10.70 -1.84 16.71
CA ILE A 252 11.69 -1.63 17.78
C ILE A 252 11.59 -0.22 18.35
N THR A 253 11.43 0.79 17.51
CA THR A 253 11.31 2.19 17.98
C THR A 253 10.02 2.43 18.76
N ASP A 254 8.97 1.68 18.48
CA ASP A 254 7.69 1.81 19.17
C ASP A 254 7.65 1.02 20.50
N MET A 255 8.63 0.12 20.72
CA MET A 255 8.78 -0.65 21.98
C MET A 255 9.75 0.00 22.99
N LEU A 256 10.56 0.97 22.57
CA LEU A 256 11.51 1.72 23.40
C LEU A 256 10.92 3.05 23.89
#